data_4bf3e9341a75c9b83df9a4186a8ac978
#
_entry.id   4bf3e9341a75c9b83df9a4186a8ac978
#
_cell.length_a   1.000
_cell.length_b   1.000
_cell.length_c   1.000
_cell.angle_alpha   90.00
_cell.angle_beta   90.00
_cell.angle_gamma   90.00
#
_symmetry.space_group_name_H-M   'P 1'
#
loop_
_entity.id
_entity.type
_entity.pdbx_description
1 polymer ?
#
loop_
_entity_poly.entity_id
_entity_poly.type
_entity_poly.pdbx_seq_one_letter_code
_entity_poly.pdbx_strand_id
1 'polypeptide(L)'
;DDRRIPFRIADCGQSQRTSLIETFFALLDMPFGRYDATAVSAPLAEPAIQKQFDLSGTDVDQILYWVRESGIRWGIDAADMTRLELPVGEENTWRRGSDRLVLSHALPPGDVFDQLAPCGPSDTTDAQVVGRFRSYLELVFTLRNELSGERTVIDWNVKANSLLDRFFALDASNESELRTLRDSLTGVAYSAEAAGYNGTVTLEVYRHDLAQRLAVPSRGFFGTGAVTFAALAAGRCLPAKL
;
A
#
# COMPACT_ATOMS: atom_id res chain seq x y z
N ASP A 1 -9.41 26.89 35.94
CA ASP A 1 -10.36 27.12 34.83
C ASP A 1 -9.59 27.33 33.54
N ASP A 2 -9.19 26.24 32.91
CA ASP A 2 -8.48 26.29 31.60
C ASP A 2 -9.56 26.43 30.50
N ARG A 3 -10.04 27.66 30.31
CA ARG A 3 -11.01 27.99 29.24
C ARG A 3 -10.28 28.07 27.91
N ARG A 4 -9.91 26.91 27.33
CA ARG A 4 -9.43 26.84 25.95
C ARG A 4 -10.59 27.06 25.02
N ILE A 5 -10.52 28.10 24.21
CA ILE A 5 -11.49 28.33 23.13
C ILE A 5 -11.30 27.20 22.11
N PRO A 6 -12.31 26.35 21.85
CA PRO A 6 -12.20 25.34 20.84
C PRO A 6 -11.99 26.01 19.47
N PHE A 7 -10.94 25.60 18.78
CA PHE A 7 -10.66 26.11 17.44
C PHE A 7 -10.54 24.97 16.44
N ARG A 8 -10.74 25.30 15.16
CA ARG A 8 -10.64 24.40 14.03
C ARG A 8 -9.92 25.11 12.89
N ILE A 9 -9.07 24.41 12.16
CA ILE A 9 -8.41 24.91 10.97
C ILE A 9 -9.10 24.25 9.76
N ALA A 10 -9.83 25.05 8.96
CA ALA A 10 -10.61 24.53 7.83
C ALA A 10 -9.77 24.23 6.59
N ASP A 11 -8.60 24.85 6.48
CA ASP A 11 -7.68 24.75 5.34
C ASP A 11 -6.40 24.00 5.69
N CYS A 12 -6.48 22.95 6.47
CA CYS A 12 -5.44 21.90 6.43
C CYS A 12 -5.48 21.20 5.07
N GLY A 13 -5.41 22.01 4.02
CA GLY A 13 -5.54 21.59 2.63
C GLY A 13 -4.20 21.38 1.97
N GLN A 14 -3.40 20.55 2.56
CA GLN A 14 -2.63 19.57 1.79
C GLN A 14 -3.39 18.28 2.04
N SER A 15 -3.64 17.53 0.96
CA SER A 15 -4.21 16.20 1.11
C SER A 15 -3.50 15.53 2.28
N GLN A 16 -4.18 15.38 3.41
CA GLN A 16 -3.71 14.48 4.46
C GLN A 16 -3.85 13.07 3.88
N ARG A 17 -3.06 12.79 2.85
CA ARG A 17 -2.73 11.42 2.55
C ARG A 17 -1.84 11.01 3.69
N THR A 18 -2.44 10.36 4.64
CA THR A 18 -1.71 9.71 5.71
C THR A 18 -0.81 8.65 5.08
N SER A 19 0.23 8.28 5.77
CA SER A 19 1.15 7.22 5.34
C SER A 19 0.41 5.96 4.88
N LEU A 20 -0.67 5.60 5.58
CA LEU A 20 -1.52 4.47 5.26
C LEU A 20 -2.20 4.62 3.88
N ILE A 21 -2.80 5.78 3.60
CA ILE A 21 -3.47 6.04 2.31
C ILE A 21 -2.45 6.05 1.16
N GLU A 22 -1.29 6.65 1.38
CA GLU A 22 -0.20 6.64 0.39
C GLU A 22 0.28 5.22 0.11
N THR A 23 0.45 4.40 1.15
CA THR A 23 0.84 3.00 1.03
C THR A 23 -0.23 2.18 0.32
N PHE A 24 -1.51 2.42 0.58
CA PHE A 24 -2.59 1.78 -0.16
C PHE A 24 -2.54 2.09 -1.66
N PHE A 25 -2.31 3.35 -2.04
CA PHE A 25 -2.13 3.71 -3.45
C PHE A 25 -0.87 3.11 -4.05
N ALA A 26 0.22 3.02 -3.31
CA ALA A 26 1.44 2.36 -3.77
C ALA A 26 1.19 0.86 -4.09
N LEU A 27 0.37 0.17 -3.29
CA LEU A 27 -0.04 -1.20 -3.58
C LEU A 27 -0.93 -1.30 -4.83
N LEU A 28 -1.85 -0.35 -5.06
CA LEU A 28 -2.65 -0.28 -6.29
C LEU A 28 -1.81 0.02 -7.53
N ASP A 29 -0.72 0.77 -7.37
CA ASP A 29 0.19 1.13 -8.46
C ASP A 29 1.21 0.02 -8.78
N MET A 30 1.41 -0.93 -7.88
CA MET A 30 2.38 -2.03 -8.02
C MET A 30 2.28 -2.78 -9.35
N PRO A 31 1.08 -3.14 -9.85
CA PRO A 31 0.93 -3.88 -11.11
C PRO A 31 1.40 -3.12 -12.36
N PHE A 32 1.46 -1.80 -12.31
CA PHE A 32 1.93 -0.97 -13.44
C PHE A 32 3.46 -0.85 -13.48
N GLY A 33 4.12 -1.18 -12.37
CA GLY A 33 5.56 -1.12 -12.22
C GLY A 33 6.27 -2.41 -12.62
N ARG A 34 7.59 -2.39 -12.41
CA ARG A 34 8.48 -3.54 -12.63
C ARG A 34 8.73 -4.36 -11.38
N TYR A 35 8.02 -4.11 -10.29
CA TYR A 35 8.31 -4.69 -8.98
C TYR A 35 9.76 -4.40 -8.53
N ASP A 36 10.17 -3.13 -8.67
CA ASP A 36 11.48 -2.68 -8.19
C ASP A 36 11.64 -2.95 -6.70
N ALA A 37 12.85 -3.29 -6.27
CA ALA A 37 13.14 -3.61 -4.87
C ALA A 37 12.66 -2.52 -3.91
N THR A 38 12.82 -1.26 -4.28
CA THR A 38 12.33 -0.11 -3.50
C THR A 38 10.81 -0.06 -3.43
N ALA A 39 10.12 -0.24 -4.57
CA ALA A 39 8.66 -0.16 -4.64
C ALA A 39 7.99 -1.27 -3.81
N VAL A 40 8.51 -2.50 -3.89
CA VAL A 40 7.99 -3.65 -3.13
C VAL A 40 8.31 -3.54 -1.64
N SER A 41 9.46 -2.96 -1.28
CA SER A 41 9.86 -2.84 0.12
C SER A 41 9.26 -1.62 0.83
N ALA A 42 8.93 -0.54 0.12
CA ALA A 42 8.42 0.70 0.71
C ALA A 42 7.17 0.50 1.59
N PRO A 43 6.17 -0.33 1.22
CA PRO A 43 5.01 -0.58 2.05
C PRO A 43 5.32 -1.18 3.42
N LEU A 44 6.45 -1.87 3.60
CA LEU A 44 6.87 -2.42 4.89
C LEU A 44 7.21 -1.34 5.94
N ALA A 45 7.38 -0.09 5.53
CA ALA A 45 7.54 1.03 6.46
C ALA A 45 6.24 1.41 7.18
N GLU A 46 5.07 0.97 6.65
CA GLU A 46 3.76 1.28 7.23
C GLU A 46 3.48 0.39 8.45
N PRO A 47 3.24 0.96 9.65
CA PRO A 47 3.02 0.19 10.87
C PRO A 47 1.84 -0.80 10.78
N ALA A 48 0.78 -0.45 10.04
CA ALA A 48 -0.36 -1.34 9.85
C ALA A 48 0.00 -2.59 9.05
N ILE A 49 0.92 -2.50 8.09
CA ILE A 49 1.47 -3.63 7.34
C ILE A 49 2.42 -4.45 8.22
N GLN A 50 3.30 -3.79 8.97
CA GLN A 50 4.18 -4.48 9.91
C GLN A 50 3.39 -5.36 10.86
N LYS A 51 2.33 -4.81 11.43
CA LYS A 51 1.45 -5.54 12.35
C LYS A 51 0.71 -6.69 11.66
N GLN A 52 0.26 -6.51 10.42
CA GLN A 52 -0.44 -7.54 9.65
C GLN A 52 0.44 -8.77 9.40
N PHE A 53 1.73 -8.54 9.16
CA PHE A 53 2.69 -9.61 8.89
C PHE A 53 3.54 -9.99 10.12
N ASP A 54 3.20 -9.49 11.30
CA ASP A 54 3.91 -9.73 12.56
C ASP A 54 5.41 -9.40 12.46
N LEU A 55 5.73 -8.27 11.84
CA LEU A 55 7.07 -7.72 11.67
C LEU A 55 7.28 -6.53 12.61
N SER A 56 8.45 -6.45 13.22
CA SER A 56 8.90 -5.26 13.94
C SER A 56 9.65 -4.30 13.01
N GLY A 57 9.87 -3.05 13.45
CA GLY A 57 10.71 -2.12 12.70
C GLY A 57 12.14 -2.64 12.49
N THR A 58 12.69 -3.34 13.50
CA THR A 58 14.01 -3.99 13.40
C THR A 58 14.02 -5.10 12.34
N ASP A 59 12.94 -5.89 12.26
CA ASP A 59 12.81 -6.93 11.24
C ASP A 59 12.77 -6.31 9.83
N VAL A 60 12.09 -5.17 9.68
CA VAL A 60 12.04 -4.45 8.40
C VAL A 60 13.42 -3.96 8.00
N ASP A 61 14.19 -3.36 8.90
CA ASP A 61 15.57 -2.93 8.63
C ASP A 61 16.44 -4.10 8.18
N GLN A 62 16.27 -5.24 8.82
CA GLN A 62 16.98 -6.47 8.50
C GLN A 62 16.56 -7.04 7.13
N ILE A 63 15.26 -7.05 6.82
CA ILE A 63 14.73 -7.41 5.50
C ILE A 63 15.33 -6.52 4.41
N LEU A 64 15.37 -5.21 4.61
CA LEU A 64 15.95 -4.27 3.65
C LEU A 64 17.44 -4.54 3.40
N TYR A 65 18.17 -4.92 4.44
CA TYR A 65 19.55 -5.36 4.32
C TYR A 65 19.67 -6.64 3.47
N TRP A 66 18.85 -7.67 3.76
CA TRP A 66 18.86 -8.93 3.01
C TRP A 66 18.46 -8.77 1.55
N VAL A 67 17.49 -7.92 1.25
CA VAL A 67 17.09 -7.59 -0.13
C VAL A 67 18.26 -7.04 -0.92
N ARG A 68 19.09 -6.19 -0.32
CA ARG A 68 20.30 -5.65 -0.97
C ARG A 68 21.35 -6.73 -1.18
N GLU A 69 21.65 -7.51 -0.14
CA GLU A 69 22.67 -8.58 -0.18
C GLU A 69 22.30 -9.71 -1.12
N SER A 70 21.01 -10.07 -1.21
CA SER A 70 20.53 -11.10 -2.15
C SER A 70 20.61 -10.67 -3.61
N GLY A 71 20.87 -9.39 -3.88
CA GLY A 71 20.96 -8.86 -5.23
C GLY A 71 19.62 -8.68 -5.93
N ILE A 72 18.50 -8.71 -5.18
CA ILE A 72 17.17 -8.42 -5.72
C ILE A 72 17.14 -6.97 -6.22
N ARG A 73 16.66 -6.77 -7.44
CA ARG A 73 16.55 -5.45 -8.05
C ARG A 73 15.15 -5.16 -8.57
N TRP A 74 14.57 -6.07 -9.35
CA TRP A 74 13.29 -5.90 -10.02
C TRP A 74 12.78 -7.20 -10.64
N GLY A 75 11.49 -7.24 -11.01
CA GLY A 75 10.85 -8.40 -11.61
C GLY A 75 10.49 -9.49 -10.60
N ILE A 76 9.32 -10.07 -10.75
CA ILE A 76 8.89 -11.16 -9.86
C ILE A 76 9.71 -12.42 -10.16
N ASP A 77 9.71 -12.84 -11.43
CA ASP A 77 10.37 -14.05 -11.95
C ASP A 77 10.63 -13.93 -13.45
N ALA A 78 11.15 -14.98 -14.09
CA ALA A 78 11.43 -15.00 -15.51
C ALA A 78 10.17 -14.81 -16.39
N ALA A 79 8.99 -15.27 -15.94
CA ALA A 79 7.75 -15.09 -16.67
C ALA A 79 7.29 -13.62 -16.67
N ASP A 80 7.48 -12.93 -15.55
CA ASP A 80 7.20 -11.50 -15.44
C ASP A 80 8.16 -10.67 -16.31
N MET A 81 9.44 -11.08 -16.39
CA MET A 81 10.44 -10.46 -17.28
C MET A 81 10.05 -10.58 -18.75
N THR A 82 9.59 -11.75 -19.17
CA THR A 82 9.12 -12.00 -20.55
C THR A 82 7.90 -11.11 -20.88
N ARG A 83 6.98 -10.95 -19.92
CA ARG A 83 5.81 -10.07 -20.09
C ARG A 83 6.19 -8.61 -20.27
N LEU A 84 7.27 -8.18 -19.64
CA LEU A 84 7.80 -6.82 -19.74
C LEU A 84 8.69 -6.62 -20.99
N GLU A 85 8.77 -7.60 -21.89
CA GLU A 85 9.60 -7.59 -23.09
C GLU A 85 11.10 -7.36 -22.80
N LEU A 86 11.55 -7.85 -21.66
CA LEU A 86 12.93 -7.68 -21.20
C LEU A 86 13.73 -8.96 -21.43
N PRO A 87 15.08 -8.86 -21.52
CA PRO A 87 15.91 -10.05 -21.66
C PRO A 87 15.61 -11.06 -20.56
N VAL A 88 15.32 -12.30 -20.96
CA VAL A 88 15.00 -13.37 -20.02
C VAL A 88 16.21 -13.66 -19.15
N GLY A 89 16.07 -13.38 -17.86
CA GLY A 89 17.08 -13.67 -16.85
C GLY A 89 16.40 -13.78 -15.49
N GLU A 90 16.71 -14.80 -14.72
CA GLU A 90 16.20 -14.93 -13.35
C GLU A 90 17.06 -14.17 -12.35
N GLU A 91 18.22 -13.76 -12.77
CA GLU A 91 19.14 -13.00 -11.92
C GLU A 91 18.50 -11.69 -11.49
N ASN A 92 18.66 -11.37 -10.23
CA ASN A 92 18.10 -10.17 -9.60
C ASN A 92 16.57 -10.12 -9.47
N THR A 93 15.84 -11.21 -9.74
CA THR A 93 14.40 -11.29 -9.50
C THR A 93 14.08 -11.56 -8.03
N TRP A 94 12.84 -11.20 -7.64
CA TRP A 94 12.35 -11.45 -6.29
C TRP A 94 12.32 -12.93 -5.93
N ARG A 95 11.86 -13.78 -6.85
CA ARG A 95 11.79 -15.23 -6.62
C ARG A 95 13.17 -15.81 -6.36
N ARG A 96 14.13 -15.52 -7.24
CA ARG A 96 15.49 -16.04 -7.09
C ARG A 96 16.16 -15.52 -5.81
N GLY A 97 16.02 -14.24 -5.50
CA GLY A 97 16.57 -13.68 -4.26
C GLY A 97 15.92 -14.23 -2.99
N SER A 98 14.59 -14.39 -2.99
CA SER A 98 13.88 -14.99 -1.84
C SER A 98 14.24 -16.47 -1.64
N ASP A 99 14.46 -17.23 -2.71
CA ASP A 99 14.91 -18.63 -2.62
C ASP A 99 16.34 -18.71 -2.03
N ARG A 100 17.23 -17.79 -2.37
CA ARG A 100 18.58 -17.68 -1.75
C ARG A 100 18.51 -17.38 -0.26
N LEU A 101 17.55 -16.53 0.18
CA LEU A 101 17.31 -16.24 1.59
C LEU A 101 16.79 -17.47 2.35
N VAL A 102 15.92 -18.26 1.74
CA VAL A 102 15.45 -19.53 2.34
C VAL A 102 16.57 -20.55 2.41
N LEU A 103 17.37 -20.67 1.35
CA LEU A 103 18.50 -21.61 1.30
C LEU A 103 19.56 -21.35 2.37
N SER A 104 19.73 -20.10 2.83
CA SER A 104 20.69 -19.78 3.89
C SER A 104 20.42 -20.50 5.23
N HIS A 105 19.19 -20.96 5.45
CA HIS A 105 18.84 -21.76 6.62
C HIS A 105 19.00 -23.27 6.40
N ALA A 106 19.14 -23.72 5.15
CA ALA A 106 19.24 -25.12 4.79
C ALA A 106 20.65 -25.56 4.41
N LEU A 107 21.47 -24.62 3.95
CA LEU A 107 22.82 -24.89 3.42
C LEU A 107 23.88 -24.07 4.13
N PRO A 108 25.07 -24.66 4.41
CA PRO A 108 26.22 -23.91 4.89
C PRO A 108 26.67 -22.82 3.90
N PRO A 109 27.30 -21.75 4.38
CA PRO A 109 27.93 -20.75 3.52
C PRO A 109 28.98 -21.39 2.60
N GLY A 110 28.85 -21.11 1.30
CA GLY A 110 29.77 -21.64 0.27
C GLY A 110 29.22 -22.83 -0.51
N ASP A 111 28.20 -23.52 -0.05
CA ASP A 111 27.52 -24.55 -0.79
C ASP A 111 26.60 -23.95 -1.87
N VAL A 112 26.35 -24.71 -2.92
CA VAL A 112 25.47 -24.31 -4.03
C VAL A 112 24.46 -25.41 -4.29
N PHE A 113 23.18 -25.04 -4.36
CA PHE A 113 22.10 -25.92 -4.75
C PHE A 113 21.37 -25.35 -5.98
N ASP A 114 21.24 -26.12 -7.03
CA ASP A 114 20.59 -25.72 -8.29
C ASP A 114 21.06 -24.34 -8.81
N GLN A 115 22.36 -24.15 -8.85
CA GLN A 115 23.02 -22.87 -9.21
C GLN A 115 22.66 -21.68 -8.31
N LEU A 116 22.05 -21.93 -7.13
CA LEU A 116 21.76 -20.92 -6.12
C LEU A 116 22.78 -21.04 -4.97
N ALA A 117 23.49 -19.96 -4.73
CA ALA A 117 24.29 -19.82 -3.52
C ALA A 117 23.42 -19.19 -2.43
N PRO A 118 23.41 -19.75 -1.19
CA PRO A 118 22.67 -19.16 -0.08
C PRO A 118 23.19 -17.73 0.18
N CYS A 119 22.26 -16.86 0.57
CA CYS A 119 22.57 -15.48 0.92
C CYS A 119 21.60 -15.02 1.99
N GLY A 120 22.12 -14.42 3.06
CA GLY A 120 21.31 -13.90 4.14
C GLY A 120 21.60 -14.58 5.48
N PRO A 121 20.66 -14.54 6.41
CA PRO A 121 20.85 -15.03 7.76
C PRO A 121 20.94 -16.54 7.83
N SER A 122 21.72 -17.03 8.80
CA SER A 122 21.84 -18.45 9.12
C SER A 122 21.22 -18.81 10.47
N ASP A 123 20.77 -17.83 11.25
CA ASP A 123 20.19 -18.04 12.58
C ASP A 123 18.73 -18.47 12.53
N THR A 124 18.34 -19.33 13.49
CA THR A 124 16.97 -19.87 13.56
C THR A 124 15.91 -18.79 13.84
N THR A 125 16.29 -17.73 14.57
CA THR A 125 15.40 -16.59 14.85
C THR A 125 15.04 -15.83 13.58
N ASP A 126 16.01 -15.69 12.69
CA ASP A 126 15.83 -14.98 11.42
C ASP A 126 14.98 -15.78 10.42
N ALA A 127 14.91 -17.11 10.56
CA ALA A 127 14.08 -17.96 9.71
C ALA A 127 12.59 -17.58 9.81
N GLN A 128 12.13 -17.15 10.98
CA GLN A 128 10.74 -16.70 11.16
C GLN A 128 10.49 -15.38 10.41
N VAL A 129 11.45 -14.45 10.49
CA VAL A 129 11.37 -13.17 9.78
C VAL A 129 11.36 -13.40 8.25
N VAL A 130 12.23 -14.30 7.75
CA VAL A 130 12.24 -14.69 6.33
C VAL A 130 10.90 -15.30 5.92
N GLY A 131 10.31 -16.16 6.75
CA GLY A 131 8.99 -16.75 6.49
C GLY A 131 7.86 -15.70 6.41
N ARG A 132 7.82 -14.75 7.35
CA ARG A 132 6.85 -13.64 7.37
C ARG A 132 7.04 -12.72 6.15
N PHE A 133 8.27 -12.39 5.83
CA PHE A 133 8.58 -11.60 4.63
C PHE A 133 8.17 -12.33 3.35
N ARG A 134 8.40 -13.64 3.25
CA ARG A 134 7.94 -14.43 2.11
C ARG A 134 6.41 -14.42 1.97
N SER A 135 5.68 -14.51 3.08
CA SER A 135 4.21 -14.40 3.06
C SER A 135 3.74 -13.05 2.54
N TYR A 136 4.44 -11.97 2.91
CA TYR A 136 4.20 -10.63 2.34
C TYR A 136 4.47 -10.61 0.82
N LEU A 137 5.61 -11.14 0.37
CA LEU A 137 5.99 -11.16 -1.05
C LEU A 137 4.98 -11.95 -1.90
N GLU A 138 4.59 -13.14 -1.46
CA GLU A 138 3.59 -13.95 -2.18
C GLU A 138 2.27 -13.17 -2.35
N LEU A 139 1.85 -12.45 -1.33
CA LEU A 139 0.66 -11.62 -1.41
C LEU A 139 0.84 -10.45 -2.40
N VAL A 140 1.97 -9.75 -2.36
CA VAL A 140 2.31 -8.67 -3.30
C VAL A 140 2.32 -9.16 -4.74
N PHE A 141 2.84 -10.36 -5.01
CA PHE A 141 2.91 -10.90 -6.36
C PHE A 141 1.54 -11.26 -6.94
N THR A 142 0.54 -11.59 -6.08
CA THR A 142 -0.83 -11.82 -6.56
C THR A 142 -1.44 -10.57 -7.18
N LEU A 143 -1.01 -9.37 -6.77
CA LEU A 143 -1.56 -8.10 -7.23
C LEU A 143 -1.44 -7.94 -8.75
N ARG A 144 -0.37 -8.47 -9.36
CA ARG A 144 -0.18 -8.43 -10.83
C ARG A 144 -1.40 -8.99 -11.59
N ASN A 145 -1.90 -10.12 -11.14
CA ASN A 145 -3.02 -10.79 -11.79
C ASN A 145 -4.37 -10.31 -11.26
N GLU A 146 -4.47 -10.05 -9.95
CA GLU A 146 -5.71 -9.63 -9.31
C GLU A 146 -6.17 -8.24 -9.75
N LEU A 147 -5.24 -7.34 -10.03
CA LEU A 147 -5.52 -5.97 -10.42
C LEU A 147 -5.34 -5.70 -11.93
N SER A 148 -5.22 -6.76 -12.75
CA SER A 148 -5.14 -6.66 -14.21
C SER A 148 -6.52 -6.66 -14.85
N GLY A 149 -6.59 -6.10 -16.08
CA GLY A 149 -7.79 -6.11 -16.93
C GLY A 149 -8.80 -5.03 -16.54
N GLU A 150 -9.98 -5.12 -17.14
CA GLU A 150 -11.11 -4.23 -16.89
C GLU A 150 -12.16 -4.91 -16.02
N ARG A 151 -12.79 -4.16 -15.13
CA ARG A 151 -13.85 -4.65 -14.23
C ARG A 151 -14.91 -3.57 -14.04
N THR A 152 -16.06 -3.97 -13.54
CA THR A 152 -17.06 -2.99 -13.07
C THR A 152 -16.52 -2.22 -11.86
N VAL A 153 -17.05 -1.02 -11.63
CA VAL A 153 -16.67 -0.21 -10.46
C VAL A 153 -16.93 -0.97 -9.16
N ILE A 154 -18.01 -1.76 -9.11
CA ILE A 154 -18.38 -2.57 -7.95
C ILE A 154 -17.34 -3.67 -7.71
N ASP A 155 -16.89 -4.36 -8.75
CA ASP A 155 -15.86 -5.40 -8.62
C ASP A 155 -14.52 -4.81 -8.18
N TRP A 156 -14.15 -3.63 -8.69
CA TRP A 156 -12.96 -2.90 -8.21
C TRP A 156 -13.07 -2.55 -6.75
N ASN A 157 -14.24 -2.13 -6.29
CA ASN A 157 -14.49 -1.83 -4.89
C ASN A 157 -14.32 -3.06 -3.99
N VAL A 158 -14.82 -4.21 -4.41
CA VAL A 158 -14.63 -5.50 -3.71
C VAL A 158 -13.14 -5.84 -3.64
N LYS A 159 -12.40 -5.69 -4.75
CA LYS A 159 -10.96 -5.94 -4.79
C LYS A 159 -10.18 -4.98 -3.89
N ALA A 160 -10.50 -3.70 -3.91
CA ALA A 160 -9.85 -2.68 -3.08
C ALA A 160 -10.08 -2.93 -1.57
N ASN A 161 -11.30 -3.32 -1.16
CA ASN A 161 -11.57 -3.70 0.23
C ASN A 161 -10.81 -4.98 0.61
N SER A 162 -10.80 -6.01 -0.25
CA SER A 162 -10.01 -7.22 -0.02
C SER A 162 -8.52 -6.92 0.15
N LEU A 163 -7.97 -5.98 -0.61
CA LEU A 163 -6.60 -5.53 -0.47
C LEU A 163 -6.36 -4.88 0.90
N LEU A 164 -7.26 -4.02 1.35
CA LEU A 164 -7.18 -3.43 2.69
C LEU A 164 -7.17 -4.50 3.78
N ASP A 165 -8.08 -5.48 3.71
CA ASP A 165 -8.19 -6.52 4.73
C ASP A 165 -6.97 -7.44 4.80
N ARG A 166 -6.31 -7.65 3.66
CA ARG A 166 -5.15 -8.55 3.55
C ARG A 166 -3.83 -7.90 3.93
N PHE A 167 -3.68 -6.59 3.69
CA PHE A 167 -2.42 -5.89 3.89
C PHE A 167 -2.36 -5.08 5.17
N PHE A 168 -3.48 -4.60 5.70
CA PHE A 168 -3.49 -3.66 6.82
C PHE A 168 -4.18 -4.24 8.04
N ALA A 169 -3.46 -4.34 9.15
CA ALA A 169 -4.06 -4.67 10.44
C ALA A 169 -4.81 -3.47 11.00
N LEU A 170 -6.06 -3.68 11.42
CA LEU A 170 -6.85 -2.67 12.11
C LEU A 170 -6.38 -2.54 13.56
N ASP A 171 -6.15 -1.32 14.01
CA ASP A 171 -5.96 -1.00 15.42
C ASP A 171 -6.48 0.41 15.77
N ALA A 172 -6.43 0.75 17.07
CA ALA A 172 -6.94 2.03 17.54
C ALA A 172 -6.19 3.26 16.98
N SER A 173 -4.95 3.08 16.50
CA SER A 173 -4.15 4.19 15.95
C SER A 173 -4.52 4.53 14.50
N ASN A 174 -5.00 3.55 13.71
CA ASN A 174 -5.29 3.70 12.29
C ASN A 174 -6.79 3.58 11.94
N GLU A 175 -7.66 3.36 12.93
CA GLU A 175 -9.10 3.14 12.71
C GLU A 175 -9.75 4.29 11.93
N SER A 176 -9.45 5.53 12.26
CA SER A 176 -10.03 6.71 11.59
C SER A 176 -9.61 6.81 10.13
N GLU A 177 -8.37 6.44 9.81
CA GLU A 177 -7.82 6.48 8.45
C GLU A 177 -8.40 5.36 7.59
N LEU A 178 -8.41 4.13 8.10
CA LEU A 178 -9.04 2.99 7.44
C LEU A 178 -10.53 3.22 7.20
N ARG A 179 -11.22 3.84 8.16
CA ARG A 179 -12.62 4.22 8.00
C ARG A 179 -12.80 5.24 6.88
N THR A 180 -12.00 6.30 6.86
CA THR A 180 -12.03 7.32 5.81
C THR A 180 -11.80 6.70 4.42
N LEU A 181 -10.86 5.78 4.32
CA LEU A 181 -10.58 5.08 3.08
C LEU A 181 -11.75 4.18 2.66
N ARG A 182 -12.34 3.40 3.57
CA ARG A 182 -13.52 2.56 3.31
C ARG A 182 -14.75 3.37 2.93
N ASP A 183 -14.98 4.52 3.58
CA ASP A 183 -16.08 5.44 3.24
C ASP A 183 -15.89 6.00 1.83
N SER A 184 -14.65 6.32 1.45
CA SER A 184 -14.33 6.78 0.09
C SER A 184 -14.54 5.69 -0.95
N LEU A 185 -14.13 4.46 -0.69
CA LEU A 185 -14.38 3.29 -1.54
C LEU A 185 -15.88 3.07 -1.73
N THR A 186 -16.65 3.10 -0.65
CA THR A 186 -18.10 2.98 -0.68
C THR A 186 -18.74 4.11 -1.49
N GLY A 187 -18.21 5.34 -1.37
CA GLY A 187 -18.66 6.50 -2.14
C GLY A 187 -18.45 6.35 -3.64
N VAL A 188 -17.34 5.72 -4.09
CA VAL A 188 -17.10 5.43 -5.51
C VAL A 188 -18.16 4.45 -6.03
N ALA A 189 -18.40 3.34 -5.33
CA ALA A 189 -19.40 2.34 -5.72
C ALA A 189 -20.80 2.93 -5.74
N TYR A 190 -21.20 3.68 -4.71
CA TYR A 190 -22.51 4.33 -4.63
C TYR A 190 -22.75 5.29 -5.79
N SER A 191 -21.76 6.07 -6.21
CA SER A 191 -21.92 6.99 -7.33
C SER A 191 -22.13 6.28 -8.66
N ALA A 192 -21.44 5.17 -8.90
CA ALA A 192 -21.61 4.35 -10.09
C ALA A 192 -23.02 3.74 -10.12
N GLU A 193 -23.47 3.21 -8.99
CA GLU A 193 -24.81 2.62 -8.83
C GLU A 193 -25.92 3.67 -9.02
N ALA A 194 -25.79 4.84 -8.39
CA ALA A 194 -26.74 5.94 -8.51
C ALA A 194 -26.83 6.49 -9.96
N ALA A 195 -25.72 6.44 -10.71
CA ALA A 195 -25.68 6.79 -12.12
C ALA A 195 -26.19 5.67 -13.05
N GLY A 196 -26.48 4.47 -12.54
CA GLY A 196 -26.82 3.29 -13.35
C GLY A 196 -25.67 2.82 -14.24
N TYR A 197 -24.43 3.12 -13.88
CA TYR A 197 -23.25 2.78 -14.67
C TYR A 197 -22.80 1.35 -14.40
N ASN A 198 -22.96 0.47 -15.40
CA ASN A 198 -22.59 -0.95 -15.34
C ASN A 198 -21.44 -1.30 -16.29
N GLY A 199 -20.79 -0.29 -16.88
CA GLY A 199 -19.64 -0.50 -17.76
C GLY A 199 -18.40 -0.94 -16.99
N THR A 200 -17.45 -1.53 -17.71
CA THR A 200 -16.14 -1.84 -17.17
C THR A 200 -15.19 -0.63 -17.30
N VAL A 201 -14.28 -0.52 -16.36
CA VAL A 201 -13.22 0.50 -16.33
C VAL A 201 -11.90 -0.16 -15.99
N THR A 202 -10.79 0.47 -16.39
CA THR A 202 -9.46 0.05 -15.96
C THR A 202 -9.21 0.45 -14.50
N LEU A 203 -8.22 -0.19 -13.88
CA LEU A 203 -7.79 0.18 -12.51
C LEU A 203 -7.36 1.66 -12.44
N GLU A 204 -6.72 2.20 -13.47
CA GLU A 204 -6.28 3.59 -13.53
C GLU A 204 -7.43 4.57 -13.37
N VAL A 205 -8.55 4.33 -14.06
CA VAL A 205 -9.76 5.15 -13.97
C VAL A 205 -10.37 5.06 -12.57
N TYR A 206 -10.53 3.86 -12.04
CA TYR A 206 -11.03 3.63 -10.69
C TYR A 206 -10.16 4.32 -9.63
N ARG A 207 -8.84 4.14 -9.71
CA ARG A 207 -7.84 4.75 -8.83
C ARG A 207 -7.90 6.27 -8.88
N HIS A 208 -8.07 6.84 -10.09
CA HIS A 208 -8.15 8.28 -10.27
C HIS A 208 -9.38 8.87 -9.54
N ASP A 209 -10.57 8.28 -9.71
CA ASP A 209 -11.78 8.73 -9.01
C ASP A 209 -11.62 8.63 -7.49
N LEU A 210 -11.08 7.51 -7.00
CA LEU A 210 -10.80 7.33 -5.58
C LEU A 210 -9.82 8.41 -5.05
N ALA A 211 -8.76 8.71 -5.81
CA ALA A 211 -7.79 9.72 -5.44
C ALA A 211 -8.41 11.14 -5.38
N GLN A 212 -9.30 11.46 -6.31
CA GLN A 212 -10.03 12.73 -6.30
C GLN A 212 -10.92 12.87 -5.06
N ARG A 213 -11.60 11.81 -4.66
CA ARG A 213 -12.47 11.82 -3.47
C ARG A 213 -11.66 12.01 -2.17
N LEU A 214 -10.51 11.37 -2.07
CA LEU A 214 -9.61 11.51 -0.92
C LEU A 214 -8.86 12.86 -0.92
N ALA A 215 -8.71 13.50 -2.08
CA ALA A 215 -8.12 14.84 -2.19
C ALA A 215 -9.11 15.96 -1.82
N VAL A 216 -10.41 15.70 -1.89
CA VAL A 216 -11.43 16.68 -1.47
C VAL A 216 -11.38 16.76 0.06
N PRO A 217 -10.98 17.92 0.63
CA PRO A 217 -11.08 18.08 2.08
C PRO A 217 -12.54 17.79 2.45
N SER A 218 -12.75 16.89 3.42
CA SER A 218 -14.07 16.67 3.97
C SER A 218 -14.62 18.07 4.29
N ARG A 219 -15.68 18.47 3.59
CA ARG A 219 -16.35 19.74 3.84
C ARG A 219 -16.87 19.66 5.27
N GLY A 220 -15.96 19.96 6.20
CA GLY A 220 -16.33 20.06 7.58
C GLY A 220 -17.40 21.13 7.66
N PHE A 221 -18.60 20.71 7.87
CA PHE A 221 -19.69 21.60 8.26
C PHE A 221 -19.14 22.59 9.27
N PHE A 222 -19.39 23.89 9.05
CA PHE A 222 -19.07 24.90 10.03
C PHE A 222 -19.83 24.55 11.30
N GLY A 223 -19.17 23.79 12.18
CA GLY A 223 -19.75 23.30 13.41
C GLY A 223 -19.91 24.48 14.38
N THR A 224 -21.09 24.61 14.91
CA THR A 224 -21.43 25.57 15.94
C THR A 224 -20.54 25.40 17.18
N GLY A 225 -19.89 26.48 17.63
CA GLY A 225 -19.19 26.54 18.91
C GLY A 225 -17.66 26.49 18.91
N ALA A 226 -17.02 26.57 17.75
CA ALA A 226 -15.56 26.65 17.63
C ALA A 226 -15.12 27.80 16.70
N VAL A 227 -13.97 28.42 16.98
CA VAL A 227 -13.34 29.40 16.09
C VAL A 227 -12.76 28.67 14.89
N THR A 228 -13.17 29.02 13.68
CA THR A 228 -12.68 28.40 12.44
C THR A 228 -11.64 29.32 11.78
N PHE A 229 -10.44 28.82 11.59
CA PHE A 229 -9.41 29.47 10.78
C PHE A 229 -9.50 28.88 9.36
N ALA A 230 -9.62 29.74 8.35
CA ALA A 230 -9.72 29.33 6.95
C ALA A 230 -8.93 30.30 6.05
N ALA A 231 -8.35 29.80 4.94
CA ALA A 231 -7.78 30.69 3.92
C ALA A 231 -8.89 31.44 3.18
N LEU A 232 -8.59 32.66 2.79
CA LEU A 232 -9.49 33.52 2.01
C LEU A 232 -9.53 33.06 0.54
N ALA A 233 -10.21 31.94 0.28
CA ALA A 233 -10.36 31.39 -1.07
C ALA A 233 -11.67 31.89 -1.69
N ALA A 234 -11.67 32.17 -3.00
CA ALA A 234 -12.85 32.59 -3.74
C ALA A 234 -13.99 31.56 -3.57
N GLY A 235 -15.19 32.04 -3.21
CA GLY A 235 -16.39 31.21 -2.99
C GLY A 235 -16.69 30.79 -1.54
N ARG A 236 -15.84 31.15 -0.57
CA ARG A 236 -16.05 30.86 0.85
C ARG A 236 -16.63 32.00 1.69
N CYS A 237 -17.15 33.04 1.07
CA CYS A 237 -17.87 34.08 1.78
C CYS A 237 -19.24 33.55 2.27
N LEU A 238 -19.22 32.85 3.41
CA LEU A 238 -20.46 32.50 4.09
C LEU A 238 -20.87 33.68 4.99
N PRO A 239 -22.08 34.22 4.84
CA PRO A 239 -22.57 35.27 5.74
C PRO A 239 -22.71 34.69 7.15
N ALA A 240 -21.91 35.17 8.09
CA ALA A 240 -22.06 34.88 9.51
C ALA A 240 -22.85 36.02 10.16
N LYS A 241 -23.86 35.71 10.96
CA LYS A 241 -24.44 36.68 11.89
C LYS A 241 -23.48 36.83 13.07
N LEU A 242 -23.02 38.05 13.30
CA LEU A 242 -22.35 38.45 14.52
C LEU A 242 -23.34 38.53 15.66
#